data_01658b0e1aab51862a9db539f9ab16f7
#
_entry.id   01658b0e1aab51862a9db539f9ab16f7
#
_cell.length_a   1.000
_cell.length_b   1.000
_cell.length_c   1.000
_cell.angle_alpha   90.00
_cell.angle_beta   90.00
_cell.angle_gamma   90.00
#
_symmetry.space_group_name_H-M   'P 1'
#
loop_
_entity.id
_entity.type
_entity.pdbx_description
1 polymer ?
#
loop_
_entity_poly.entity_id
_entity_poly.type
_entity_poly.pdbx_seq_one_letter_code
_entity_poly.pdbx_strand_id
1 'polypeptide(L)'
;VDGKWQSTEKWKLPDRYSEHDVDIDFYGELDIQKLGERELLEMVKHTIASGKGSLRILEVGKQRANEYALSTERACPSCGLSFEEPSPKLFSFNSKHGWCPRCQGYGLNKVVLPKKSEHEDTRNVDFATIEAEAAVDATAGVCPACNGARLSQEALSYYFHGKNIDELCSLSIAEAIKFFKTIKLTKREQALATTIISDVLSRLGFLDSVGLGYLSLNRAVPTLSGGEGQRIRLAAQLGSELAGVCYILDE
;
A
#
# COMPACT_ATOMS: atom_id res chain seq x y z
N VAL A 1 18.84 5.70 -8.72
CA VAL A 1 17.86 4.61 -8.81
C VAL A 1 18.05 3.72 -7.58
N ASP A 2 16.98 3.44 -6.84
CA ASP A 2 16.99 2.57 -5.64
C ASP A 2 18.10 2.91 -4.64
N GLY A 3 18.29 4.20 -4.40
CA GLY A 3 19.32 4.72 -3.50
C GLY A 3 20.75 4.64 -4.03
N LYS A 4 20.98 4.23 -5.27
CA LYS A 4 22.31 4.21 -5.90
C LYS A 4 22.43 5.32 -6.95
N TRP A 5 23.46 6.13 -6.82
CA TRP A 5 23.78 7.18 -7.80
C TRP A 5 24.32 6.56 -9.10
N GLN A 6 23.81 7.00 -10.23
CA GLN A 6 24.27 6.63 -11.56
C GLN A 6 24.41 7.88 -12.41
N SER A 7 25.46 7.94 -13.22
CA SER A 7 25.62 9.02 -14.18
C SER A 7 24.60 8.89 -15.32
N THR A 8 23.99 9.99 -15.72
CA THR A 8 23.08 10.04 -16.88
C THR A 8 23.76 9.68 -18.20
N GLU A 9 25.11 9.86 -18.30
CA GLU A 9 25.88 9.50 -19.48
C GLU A 9 26.14 7.97 -19.61
N LYS A 10 26.11 7.25 -18.51
CA LYS A 10 26.36 5.80 -18.43
C LYS A 10 25.18 5.07 -17.79
N TRP A 11 23.99 5.47 -18.16
CA TRP A 11 22.77 4.91 -17.63
C TRP A 11 22.65 3.42 -17.94
N LYS A 12 22.53 2.61 -16.89
CA LYS A 12 22.11 1.21 -17.02
C LYS A 12 20.60 1.15 -16.75
N LEU A 13 19.86 0.70 -17.74
CA LEU A 13 18.43 0.47 -17.57
C LEU A 13 18.21 -0.47 -16.40
N PRO A 14 17.38 -0.08 -15.43
CA PRO A 14 16.96 -0.97 -14.35
C PRO A 14 16.13 -2.12 -14.90
N ASP A 15 15.94 -3.17 -14.12
CA ASP A 15 15.13 -4.32 -14.52
C ASP A 15 13.68 -3.86 -14.79
N ARG A 16 13.21 -4.05 -16.02
CA ARG A 16 11.87 -3.65 -16.47
C ARG A 16 10.72 -4.39 -15.76
N TYR A 17 11.01 -5.46 -15.03
CA TYR A 17 10.03 -6.26 -14.31
C TYR A 17 9.94 -5.91 -12.83
N SER A 18 10.79 -5.02 -12.34
CA SER A 18 10.81 -4.54 -10.98
C SER A 18 10.39 -3.07 -10.94
N GLU A 19 9.83 -2.64 -9.81
CA GLU A 19 9.58 -1.22 -9.54
C GLU A 19 10.86 -0.59 -9.01
N HIS A 20 11.13 0.61 -9.48
CA HIS A 20 12.33 1.34 -9.12
C HIS A 20 11.97 2.75 -8.65
N ASP A 21 12.59 3.16 -7.54
CA ASP A 21 12.56 4.55 -7.12
C ASP A 21 13.63 5.32 -7.90
N VAL A 22 13.20 6.34 -8.63
CA VAL A 22 14.08 7.16 -9.47
C VAL A 22 14.04 8.61 -9.00
N ASP A 23 15.12 9.06 -8.38
CA ASP A 23 15.34 10.48 -8.09
C ASP A 23 16.31 11.05 -9.12
N ILE A 24 16.06 12.27 -9.56
CA ILE A 24 16.93 13.00 -10.52
C ILE A 24 17.60 14.14 -9.76
N ASP A 25 18.91 14.12 -9.74
CA ASP A 25 19.69 15.24 -9.24
C ASP A 25 19.88 16.29 -10.35
N PHE A 26 19.37 17.50 -10.11
CA PHE A 26 19.41 18.58 -11.08
C PHE A 26 20.64 19.47 -10.94
N TYR A 27 21.22 19.57 -9.73
CA TYR A 27 22.19 20.60 -9.42
C TYR A 27 23.45 20.10 -8.72
N GLY A 28 23.49 18.82 -8.35
CA GLY A 28 24.60 18.27 -7.58
C GLY A 28 24.70 18.82 -6.17
N GLU A 29 25.91 18.75 -5.59
CA GLU A 29 26.17 19.31 -4.29
C GLU A 29 26.28 20.84 -4.35
N LEU A 30 25.48 21.52 -3.54
CA LEU A 30 25.40 22.98 -3.46
C LEU A 30 25.84 23.46 -2.08
N ASP A 31 26.66 24.50 -2.05
CA ASP A 31 26.94 25.23 -0.84
C ASP A 31 25.91 26.37 -0.68
N ILE A 32 24.87 26.10 0.11
CA ILE A 32 23.75 27.03 0.31
C ILE A 32 24.24 28.41 0.86
N GLN A 33 25.35 28.45 1.60
CA GLN A 33 25.88 29.71 2.17
C GLN A 33 26.46 30.65 1.10
N LYS A 34 26.79 30.09 -0.08
CA LYS A 34 27.35 30.87 -1.21
C LYS A 34 26.29 31.29 -2.23
N LEU A 35 25.08 30.72 -2.14
CA LEU A 35 23.98 31.00 -3.06
C LEU A 35 23.19 32.22 -2.60
N GLY A 36 22.83 33.08 -3.56
CA GLY A 36 21.90 34.16 -3.30
C GLY A 36 20.46 33.62 -3.15
N GLU A 37 19.67 34.27 -2.28
CA GLU A 37 18.27 33.89 -2.03
C GLU A 37 17.45 33.79 -3.33
N ARG A 38 17.67 34.68 -4.27
CA ARG A 38 16.96 34.71 -5.57
C ARG A 38 17.34 33.50 -6.43
N GLU A 39 18.60 33.14 -6.45
CA GLU A 39 19.11 32.00 -7.21
C GLU A 39 18.59 30.69 -6.61
N LEU A 40 18.63 30.55 -5.30
CA LEU A 40 18.06 29.39 -4.59
C LEU A 40 16.56 29.25 -4.88
N LEU A 41 15.82 30.35 -4.87
CA LEU A 41 14.37 30.32 -5.18
C LEU A 41 14.08 29.83 -6.60
N GLU A 42 14.86 30.25 -7.59
CA GLU A 42 14.70 29.79 -8.97
C GLU A 42 15.04 28.30 -9.13
N MET A 43 16.09 27.82 -8.46
CA MET A 43 16.45 26.40 -8.43
C MET A 43 15.34 25.55 -7.79
N VAL A 44 14.78 25.97 -6.68
CA VAL A 44 13.67 25.31 -6.01
C VAL A 44 12.43 25.27 -6.89
N LYS A 45 12.06 26.40 -7.52
CA LYS A 45 10.91 26.45 -8.46
C LYS A 45 11.08 25.50 -9.64
N HIS A 46 12.28 25.47 -10.23
CA HIS A 46 12.58 24.58 -11.34
C HIS A 46 12.47 23.10 -10.93
N THR A 47 13.05 22.74 -9.77
CA THR A 47 12.99 21.38 -9.26
C THR A 47 11.55 20.94 -8.94
N ILE A 48 10.77 21.80 -8.27
CA ILE A 48 9.36 21.55 -7.97
C ILE A 48 8.54 21.35 -9.27
N ALA A 49 8.77 22.20 -10.27
CA ALA A 49 8.07 22.08 -11.55
C ALA A 49 8.41 20.77 -12.26
N SER A 50 9.68 20.38 -12.26
CA SER A 50 10.15 19.13 -12.87
C SER A 50 9.69 17.90 -12.09
N GLY A 51 9.63 17.99 -10.75
CA GLY A 51 9.17 16.94 -9.83
C GLY A 51 7.65 16.91 -9.63
N LYS A 52 6.86 17.57 -10.50
CA LYS A 52 5.39 17.61 -10.40
C LYS A 52 4.88 18.01 -9.01
N GLY A 53 5.46 19.05 -8.45
CA GLY A 53 5.09 19.56 -7.13
C GLY A 53 5.86 18.95 -5.95
N SER A 54 6.81 18.07 -6.18
CA SER A 54 7.62 17.43 -5.14
C SER A 54 9.11 17.65 -5.36
N LEU A 55 9.88 17.78 -4.28
CA LEU A 55 11.33 17.79 -4.30
C LEU A 55 11.90 17.11 -3.06
N ARG A 56 13.12 16.58 -3.18
CA ARG A 56 13.93 16.05 -2.06
C ARG A 56 15.19 16.89 -1.88
N ILE A 57 15.54 17.15 -0.63
CA ILE A 57 16.78 17.82 -0.25
C ILE A 57 17.56 16.84 0.60
N LEU A 58 18.80 16.57 0.21
CA LEU A 58 19.73 15.73 0.94
C LEU A 58 20.81 16.60 1.58
N GLU A 59 20.95 16.55 2.89
CA GLU A 59 22.04 17.25 3.59
C GLU A 59 23.32 16.39 3.52
N VAL A 60 24.32 16.87 2.78
CA VAL A 60 25.61 16.18 2.60
C VAL A 60 26.58 16.60 3.69
N GLY A 61 27.36 15.68 4.25
CA GLY A 61 28.50 16.00 5.13
C GLY A 61 28.40 15.56 6.58
N LYS A 62 27.37 14.85 7.01
CA LYS A 62 27.29 14.21 8.32
C LYS A 62 27.15 12.69 8.19
N GLN A 63 27.53 11.93 9.22
CA GLN A 63 27.48 10.45 9.23
C GLN A 63 26.08 9.85 8.97
N ARG A 64 25.01 10.67 9.06
CA ARG A 64 23.68 10.40 8.55
C ARG A 64 23.22 11.62 7.76
N ALA A 65 23.04 11.46 6.47
CA ALA A 65 22.38 12.47 5.65
C ALA A 65 20.95 12.67 6.16
N ASN A 66 20.59 13.90 6.50
CA ASN A 66 19.18 14.22 6.72
C ASN A 66 18.53 14.38 5.34
N GLU A 67 17.37 13.80 5.19
CA GLU A 67 16.57 13.88 3.98
C GLU A 67 15.30 14.66 4.30
N TYR A 68 14.98 15.63 3.45
CA TYR A 68 13.76 16.44 3.55
C TYR A 68 12.97 16.28 2.27
N ALA A 69 11.77 15.65 2.37
CA ALA A 69 10.82 15.60 1.28
C ALA A 69 9.83 16.76 1.41
N LEU A 70 9.73 17.57 0.37
CA LEU A 70 8.85 18.75 0.33
C LEU A 70 7.88 18.61 -0.83
N SER A 71 6.62 19.03 -0.63
CA SER A 71 5.60 19.05 -1.67
C SER A 71 4.74 20.30 -1.55
N THR A 72 4.40 20.90 -2.68
CA THR A 72 3.49 22.06 -2.74
C THR A 72 2.03 21.65 -2.68
N GLU A 73 1.71 20.42 -2.99
CA GLU A 73 0.31 19.96 -3.11
C GLU A 73 -0.14 19.12 -1.91
N ARG A 74 0.81 18.44 -1.25
CA ARG A 74 0.52 17.43 -0.20
C ARG A 74 1.35 17.63 1.05
N ALA A 75 1.63 18.87 1.41
CA ALA A 75 2.33 19.19 2.66
C ALA A 75 1.33 19.48 3.78
N CYS A 76 1.59 18.92 4.96
CA CYS A 76 0.82 19.25 6.15
C CYS A 76 1.13 20.69 6.59
N PRO A 77 0.13 21.58 6.67
CA PRO A 77 0.38 22.99 7.02
C PRO A 77 0.83 23.16 8.49
N SER A 78 0.59 22.17 9.34
CA SER A 78 0.91 22.23 10.78
C SER A 78 2.32 21.74 11.09
N CYS A 79 2.81 20.69 10.43
CA CYS A 79 4.11 20.07 10.73
C CYS A 79 5.10 20.06 9.56
N GLY A 80 4.69 20.53 8.37
CA GLY A 80 5.52 20.56 7.16
C GLY A 80 5.77 19.17 6.53
N LEU A 81 5.17 18.11 7.06
CA LEU A 81 5.34 16.76 6.53
C LEU A 81 4.74 16.69 5.12
N SER A 82 5.52 16.23 4.17
CA SER A 82 5.08 16.08 2.79
C SER A 82 4.78 14.62 2.48
N PHE A 83 3.76 14.39 1.68
CA PHE A 83 3.31 13.06 1.25
C PHE A 83 3.48 12.92 -0.25
N GLU A 84 3.82 11.72 -0.70
CA GLU A 84 3.84 11.39 -2.12
C GLU A 84 2.41 11.25 -2.68
N GLU A 85 2.27 11.16 -4.00
CA GLU A 85 0.97 10.90 -4.61
C GLU A 85 0.50 9.50 -4.23
N PRO A 86 -0.70 9.37 -3.60
CA PRO A 86 -1.18 8.07 -3.19
C PRO A 86 -1.43 7.19 -4.40
N SER A 87 -0.73 6.08 -4.46
CA SER A 87 -0.97 5.01 -5.43
C SER A 87 -1.78 3.89 -4.79
N PRO A 88 -2.48 3.03 -5.56
CA PRO A 88 -3.17 1.87 -4.99
C PRO A 88 -2.27 0.97 -4.15
N LYS A 89 -0.96 0.95 -4.43
CA LYS A 89 0.04 0.16 -3.71
C LYS A 89 0.28 0.64 -2.28
N LEU A 90 0.06 1.92 -2.00
CA LEU A 90 0.12 2.48 -0.65
C LEU A 90 -0.91 1.82 0.28
N PHE A 91 -2.04 1.38 -0.25
CA PHE A 91 -3.11 0.75 0.53
C PHE A 91 -3.03 -0.79 0.54
N SER A 92 -1.92 -1.37 0.08
CA SER A 92 -1.69 -2.81 0.07
C SER A 92 -0.62 -3.20 1.08
N PHE A 93 -0.97 -4.06 2.04
CA PHE A 93 0.00 -4.64 2.97
C PHE A 93 0.97 -5.65 2.31
N ASN A 94 0.73 -6.01 1.04
CA ASN A 94 1.61 -6.86 0.23
C ASN A 94 2.64 -6.05 -0.56
N SER A 95 2.55 -4.72 -0.52
CA SER A 95 3.43 -3.80 -1.23
C SER A 95 4.41 -3.12 -0.27
N LYS A 96 5.68 -2.96 -0.68
CA LYS A 96 6.69 -2.19 0.04
C LYS A 96 6.26 -0.75 0.33
N HIS A 97 5.44 -0.15 -0.56
CA HIS A 97 4.95 1.21 -0.40
C HIS A 97 3.89 1.35 0.69
N GLY A 98 3.13 0.28 0.95
CA GLY A 98 1.99 0.34 1.86
C GLY A 98 2.17 -0.41 3.17
N TRP A 99 3.02 -1.41 3.22
CA TRP A 99 3.14 -2.22 4.42
C TRP A 99 3.80 -1.47 5.61
N CYS A 100 3.48 -1.89 6.81
CA CYS A 100 4.18 -1.43 7.99
C CYS A 100 5.67 -1.83 7.93
N PRO A 101 6.61 -0.88 8.00
CA PRO A 101 8.04 -1.17 7.84
C PRO A 101 8.59 -2.11 8.93
N ARG A 102 7.95 -2.17 10.09
CA ARG A 102 8.39 -3.03 11.19
C ARG A 102 8.00 -4.49 10.98
N CYS A 103 6.76 -4.77 10.60
CA CYS A 103 6.27 -6.14 10.44
C CYS A 103 6.15 -6.57 8.97
N GLN A 104 6.50 -5.70 8.01
CA GLN A 104 6.45 -5.97 6.57
C GLN A 104 5.10 -6.54 6.09
N GLY A 105 4.01 -6.01 6.64
CA GLY A 105 2.66 -6.41 6.28
C GLY A 105 2.08 -7.62 7.04
N TYR A 106 2.83 -8.23 7.95
CA TYR A 106 2.33 -9.40 8.70
C TYR A 106 1.42 -9.05 9.88
N GLY A 107 1.51 -7.85 10.42
CA GLY A 107 0.71 -7.41 11.58
C GLY A 107 1.18 -7.95 12.92
N LEU A 108 2.22 -8.77 12.96
CA LEU A 108 2.75 -9.45 14.13
C LEU A 108 4.12 -8.91 14.55
N ASN A 109 4.48 -9.03 15.83
CA ASN A 109 5.72 -8.47 16.36
C ASN A 109 6.96 -9.28 15.97
N LYS A 110 6.81 -10.60 15.81
CA LYS A 110 7.89 -11.51 15.38
C LYS A 110 7.35 -12.39 14.26
N VAL A 111 7.95 -12.27 13.10
CA VAL A 111 7.69 -13.15 11.97
C VAL A 111 9.03 -13.72 11.54
N VAL A 112 9.16 -15.04 11.59
CA VAL A 112 10.32 -15.74 11.02
C VAL A 112 10.05 -15.86 9.53
N LEU A 113 10.64 -14.97 8.74
CA LEU A 113 10.54 -15.05 7.29
C LEU A 113 11.36 -16.24 6.79
N PRO A 114 10.82 -17.09 5.91
CA PRO A 114 11.61 -18.09 5.22
C PRO A 114 12.78 -17.39 4.49
N LYS A 115 13.98 -17.94 4.60
CA LYS A 115 15.14 -17.42 3.85
C LYS A 115 14.80 -17.53 2.37
N LYS A 116 14.65 -16.36 1.71
CA LYS A 116 14.49 -16.32 0.25
C LYS A 116 15.71 -16.98 -0.38
N SER A 117 15.50 -18.02 -1.18
CA SER A 117 16.52 -18.48 -2.11
C SER A 117 16.74 -17.35 -3.13
N GLU A 118 18.01 -17.03 -3.44
CA GLU A 118 18.39 -15.93 -4.34
C GLU A 118 17.86 -16.09 -5.79
N HIS A 119 17.15 -17.18 -6.10
CA HIS A 119 16.69 -17.56 -7.44
C HIS A 119 15.19 -17.76 -7.57
N GLU A 120 14.39 -17.53 -6.54
CA GLU A 120 12.93 -17.67 -6.64
C GLU A 120 12.30 -16.43 -7.25
N ASP A 121 11.70 -16.66 -8.44
CA ASP A 121 10.92 -15.67 -9.17
C ASP A 121 9.69 -15.25 -8.32
N THR A 122 9.77 -14.07 -7.72
CA THR A 122 8.75 -13.53 -6.80
C THR A 122 7.41 -13.23 -7.49
N ARG A 123 7.29 -13.48 -8.80
CA ARG A 123 6.08 -13.19 -9.59
C ARG A 123 4.93 -14.16 -9.34
N ASN A 124 5.21 -15.35 -8.80
CA ASN A 124 4.21 -16.43 -8.59
C ASN A 124 4.11 -16.90 -7.15
N VAL A 125 4.71 -16.21 -6.20
CA VAL A 125 4.56 -16.60 -4.80
C VAL A 125 3.24 -16.05 -4.31
N ASP A 126 2.26 -16.93 -4.18
CA ASP A 126 0.99 -16.62 -3.53
C ASP A 126 1.29 -16.21 -2.08
N PHE A 127 0.90 -14.97 -1.73
CA PHE A 127 1.15 -14.41 -0.40
C PHE A 127 0.53 -15.26 0.70
N ALA A 128 -0.56 -15.97 0.40
CA ALA A 128 -1.18 -16.95 1.28
C ALA A 128 -0.26 -18.14 1.58
N THR A 129 0.58 -18.55 0.63
CA THR A 129 1.58 -19.60 0.83
C THR A 129 2.70 -19.11 1.73
N ILE A 130 3.15 -17.85 1.56
CA ILE A 130 4.15 -17.25 2.46
C ILE A 130 3.60 -17.08 3.88
N GLU A 131 2.33 -16.67 4.02
CA GLU A 131 1.68 -16.58 5.34
C GLU A 131 1.51 -17.94 6.01
N ALA A 132 1.27 -19.00 5.24
CA ALA A 132 1.14 -20.36 5.75
C ALA A 132 2.50 -20.97 6.13
N GLU A 133 3.57 -20.62 5.39
CA GLU A 133 4.93 -21.09 5.62
C GLU A 133 5.70 -20.26 6.64
N ALA A 134 5.34 -18.98 6.83
CA ALA A 134 5.84 -18.19 7.93
C ALA A 134 5.36 -18.84 9.22
N ALA A 135 6.22 -19.62 9.85
CA ALA A 135 5.96 -20.18 11.18
C ALA A 135 5.68 -18.99 12.12
N VAL A 136 4.40 -18.66 12.24
CA VAL A 136 3.93 -17.65 13.17
C VAL A 136 4.14 -18.29 14.54
N ASP A 137 5.16 -17.84 15.26
CA ASP A 137 5.28 -18.19 16.67
C ASP A 137 3.94 -17.80 17.31
N ALA A 138 3.22 -18.79 17.83
CA ALA A 138 1.92 -18.58 18.49
C ALA A 138 2.01 -17.58 19.66
N THR A 139 3.24 -17.26 20.10
CA THR A 139 3.55 -16.24 21.12
C THR A 139 3.83 -14.86 20.51
N ALA A 140 3.84 -14.72 19.17
CA ALA A 140 4.06 -13.44 18.53
C ALA A 140 2.85 -12.53 18.76
N GLY A 141 3.02 -11.56 19.65
CA GLY A 141 2.00 -10.51 19.89
C GLY A 141 1.79 -9.63 18.66
N VAL A 142 0.78 -8.80 18.73
CA VAL A 142 0.46 -7.78 17.69
C VAL A 142 1.65 -6.84 17.48
N CYS A 143 1.91 -6.43 16.25
CA CYS A 143 2.96 -5.47 15.92
C CYS A 143 2.70 -4.12 16.61
N PRO A 144 3.60 -3.64 17.48
CA PRO A 144 3.36 -2.40 18.23
C PRO A 144 3.46 -1.13 17.38
N ALA A 145 3.99 -1.21 16.15
CA ALA A 145 4.10 -0.06 15.25
C ALA A 145 2.80 0.20 14.46
N CYS A 146 2.08 -0.84 14.08
CA CYS A 146 0.82 -0.72 13.32
C CYS A 146 -0.40 -1.26 14.08
N ASN A 147 -0.24 -1.78 15.31
CA ASN A 147 -1.32 -2.37 16.11
C ASN A 147 -2.13 -3.44 15.34
N GLY A 148 -1.45 -4.22 14.49
CA GLY A 148 -2.10 -5.25 13.68
C GLY A 148 -2.65 -4.79 12.34
N ALA A 149 -2.73 -3.50 12.06
CA ALA A 149 -3.25 -2.93 10.82
C ALA A 149 -2.46 -3.33 9.55
N ARG A 150 -1.24 -3.86 9.71
CA ARG A 150 -0.37 -4.35 8.62
C ARG A 150 0.17 -3.25 7.70
N LEU A 151 -0.38 -2.06 7.74
CA LEU A 151 -0.11 -0.92 6.88
C LEU A 151 0.77 0.13 7.57
N SER A 152 1.41 0.97 6.76
CA SER A 152 2.19 2.12 7.20
C SER A 152 1.29 3.20 7.80
N GLN A 153 1.86 4.07 8.66
CA GLN A 153 1.12 5.20 9.22
C GLN A 153 0.64 6.17 8.13
N GLU A 154 1.38 6.29 7.04
CA GLU A 154 0.97 7.08 5.89
C GLU A 154 -0.29 6.52 5.27
N ALA A 155 -0.35 5.23 4.96
CA ALA A 155 -1.55 4.57 4.43
C ALA A 155 -2.76 4.72 5.35
N LEU A 156 -2.55 4.65 6.67
CA LEU A 156 -3.60 4.81 7.69
C LEU A 156 -4.05 6.26 7.89
N SER A 157 -3.33 7.25 7.37
CA SER A 157 -3.69 8.67 7.46
C SER A 157 -4.74 9.11 6.43
N TYR A 158 -5.06 8.28 5.45
CA TYR A 158 -6.09 8.57 4.45
C TYR A 158 -7.46 8.08 4.93
N TYR A 159 -8.44 8.97 4.87
CA TYR A 159 -9.80 8.69 5.31
C TYR A 159 -10.80 8.79 4.17
N PHE A 160 -11.69 7.81 4.11
CA PHE A 160 -12.85 7.80 3.24
C PHE A 160 -14.12 7.79 4.10
N HIS A 161 -14.88 8.89 4.08
CA HIS A 161 -16.07 9.09 4.91
C HIS A 161 -15.86 8.74 6.40
N GLY A 162 -14.75 9.26 6.96
CA GLY A 162 -14.43 9.13 8.39
C GLY A 162 -13.82 7.81 8.81
N LYS A 163 -13.50 6.91 7.85
CA LYS A 163 -12.82 5.64 8.11
C LYS A 163 -11.56 5.51 7.26
N ASN A 164 -10.47 5.04 7.84
CA ASN A 164 -9.29 4.63 7.09
C ASN A 164 -9.45 3.20 6.55
N ILE A 165 -8.49 2.75 5.76
CA ILE A 165 -8.56 1.43 5.11
C ILE A 165 -8.61 0.27 6.12
N ASP A 166 -7.88 0.34 7.22
CA ASP A 166 -7.89 -0.70 8.25
C ASP A 166 -9.23 -0.76 8.98
N GLU A 167 -9.79 0.40 9.34
CA GLU A 167 -11.12 0.49 9.96
C GLU A 167 -12.23 -0.04 9.02
N LEU A 168 -12.09 0.18 7.70
CA LEU A 168 -13.01 -0.39 6.71
C LEU A 168 -12.85 -1.91 6.60
N CYS A 169 -11.62 -2.39 6.55
CA CYS A 169 -11.34 -3.83 6.47
C CYS A 169 -11.65 -4.59 7.78
N SER A 170 -11.70 -3.88 8.91
CA SER A 170 -12.07 -4.44 10.22
C SER A 170 -13.58 -4.63 10.39
N LEU A 171 -14.39 -3.98 9.56
CA LEU A 171 -15.84 -4.24 9.54
C LEU A 171 -16.10 -5.68 9.12
N SER A 172 -17.15 -6.27 9.69
CA SER A 172 -17.70 -7.50 9.12
C SER A 172 -18.22 -7.25 7.69
N ILE A 173 -18.24 -8.27 6.85
CA ILE A 173 -18.74 -8.16 5.47
C ILE A 173 -20.14 -7.56 5.45
N ALA A 174 -21.03 -7.98 6.37
CA ALA A 174 -22.38 -7.43 6.48
C ALA A 174 -22.39 -5.93 6.84
N GLU A 175 -21.51 -5.50 7.77
CA GLU A 175 -21.35 -4.08 8.14
C GLU A 175 -20.74 -3.27 7.00
N ALA A 176 -19.76 -3.81 6.28
CA ALA A 176 -19.17 -3.17 5.12
C ALA A 176 -20.21 -2.95 4.00
N ILE A 177 -21.05 -3.96 3.72
CA ILE A 177 -22.17 -3.82 2.78
C ILE A 177 -23.11 -2.69 3.22
N LYS A 178 -23.47 -2.64 4.51
CA LYS A 178 -24.32 -1.58 5.05
C LYS A 178 -23.67 -0.22 4.90
N PHE A 179 -22.38 -0.10 5.21
CA PHE A 179 -21.62 1.13 5.06
C PHE A 179 -21.64 1.64 3.62
N PHE A 180 -21.28 0.82 2.63
CA PHE A 180 -21.25 1.23 1.22
C PHE A 180 -22.63 1.52 0.64
N LYS A 181 -23.71 0.90 1.14
CA LYS A 181 -25.09 1.19 0.73
C LYS A 181 -25.64 2.50 1.31
N THR A 182 -25.16 2.92 2.49
CA THR A 182 -25.69 4.10 3.19
C THR A 182 -24.85 5.36 3.01
N ILE A 183 -23.68 5.25 2.45
CA ILE A 183 -22.76 6.36 2.23
C ILE A 183 -23.36 7.40 1.27
N LYS A 184 -23.26 8.67 1.62
CA LYS A 184 -23.73 9.80 0.81
C LYS A 184 -22.57 10.39 0.04
N LEU A 185 -22.45 10.04 -1.23
CA LEU A 185 -21.42 10.55 -2.12
C LEU A 185 -21.77 11.95 -2.62
N THR A 186 -20.77 12.82 -2.70
CA THR A 186 -20.86 14.08 -3.44
C THR A 186 -20.98 13.81 -4.96
N LYS A 187 -21.43 14.78 -5.76
CA LYS A 187 -21.54 14.64 -7.22
C LYS A 187 -20.21 14.24 -7.89
N ARG A 188 -19.07 14.75 -7.38
CA ARG A 188 -17.73 14.40 -7.87
C ARG A 188 -17.37 12.96 -7.52
N GLU A 189 -17.63 12.54 -6.30
CA GLU A 189 -17.39 11.17 -5.86
C GLU A 189 -18.28 10.17 -6.61
N GLN A 190 -19.54 10.51 -6.86
CA GLN A 190 -20.45 9.67 -7.64
C GLN A 190 -19.91 9.40 -9.03
N ALA A 191 -19.39 10.41 -9.71
CA ALA A 191 -18.82 10.25 -11.06
C ALA A 191 -17.62 9.29 -11.10
N LEU A 192 -16.84 9.21 -10.01
CA LEU A 192 -15.62 8.39 -9.93
C LEU A 192 -15.86 7.03 -9.28
N ALA A 193 -16.67 6.98 -8.24
CA ALA A 193 -16.74 5.83 -7.33
C ALA A 193 -17.95 4.90 -7.59
N THR A 194 -18.95 5.29 -8.37
CA THR A 194 -20.18 4.49 -8.56
C THR A 194 -19.88 3.08 -9.03
N THR A 195 -19.06 2.93 -10.08
CA THR A 195 -18.71 1.60 -10.63
C THR A 195 -17.90 0.79 -9.61
N ILE A 196 -16.92 1.45 -8.96
CA ILE A 196 -16.07 0.80 -7.96
C ILE A 196 -16.88 0.29 -6.76
N ILE A 197 -17.80 1.12 -6.26
CA ILE A 197 -18.67 0.74 -5.13
C ILE A 197 -19.63 -0.39 -5.55
N SER A 198 -20.14 -0.37 -6.78
CA SER A 198 -20.96 -1.45 -7.30
C SER A 198 -20.19 -2.78 -7.32
N ASP A 199 -18.95 -2.77 -7.81
CA ASP A 199 -18.10 -3.97 -7.83
C ASP A 199 -17.77 -4.46 -6.41
N VAL A 200 -17.45 -3.54 -5.49
CA VAL A 200 -17.23 -3.89 -4.09
C VAL A 200 -18.46 -4.52 -3.47
N LEU A 201 -19.65 -3.94 -3.67
CA LEU A 201 -20.91 -4.47 -3.16
C LEU A 201 -21.25 -5.83 -3.76
N SER A 202 -20.98 -6.05 -5.04
CA SER A 202 -21.17 -7.35 -5.70
C SER A 202 -20.30 -8.41 -5.04
N ARG A 203 -18.99 -8.16 -4.90
CA ARG A 203 -18.03 -9.09 -4.28
C ARG A 203 -18.36 -9.37 -2.81
N LEU A 204 -18.68 -8.35 -2.03
CA LEU A 204 -19.11 -8.52 -0.64
C LEU A 204 -20.43 -9.31 -0.55
N GLY A 205 -21.35 -9.06 -1.47
CA GLY A 205 -22.62 -9.79 -1.58
C GLY A 205 -22.42 -11.28 -1.83
N PHE A 206 -21.46 -11.67 -2.66
CA PHE A 206 -21.10 -13.09 -2.85
C PHE A 206 -20.58 -13.73 -1.56
N LEU A 207 -19.68 -13.03 -0.84
CA LEU A 207 -19.19 -13.53 0.44
C LEU A 207 -20.29 -13.68 1.49
N ASP A 208 -21.23 -12.73 1.53
CA ASP A 208 -22.38 -12.79 2.43
C ASP A 208 -23.33 -13.94 2.05
N SER A 209 -23.58 -14.16 0.76
CA SER A 209 -24.47 -15.23 0.27
C SER A 209 -23.99 -16.65 0.58
N VAL A 210 -22.67 -16.85 0.68
CA VAL A 210 -22.09 -18.13 1.14
C VAL A 210 -21.96 -18.23 2.67
N GLY A 211 -22.60 -17.29 3.40
CA GLY A 211 -22.69 -17.32 4.86
C GLY A 211 -21.41 -16.84 5.58
N LEU A 212 -20.61 -15.97 4.95
CA LEU A 212 -19.40 -15.40 5.52
C LEU A 212 -19.60 -13.94 5.99
N GLY A 213 -20.82 -13.46 6.09
CA GLY A 213 -21.15 -12.07 6.46
C GLY A 213 -20.57 -11.60 7.80
N TYR A 214 -20.25 -12.51 8.70
CA TYR A 214 -19.65 -12.25 10.00
C TYR A 214 -18.13 -12.04 9.98
N LEU A 215 -17.44 -12.46 8.91
CA LEU A 215 -15.99 -12.30 8.78
C LEU A 215 -15.61 -10.86 8.46
N SER A 216 -14.45 -10.43 8.96
CA SER A 216 -13.81 -9.18 8.54
C SER A 216 -12.80 -9.42 7.41
N LEU A 217 -12.60 -8.39 6.55
CA LEU A 217 -11.70 -8.51 5.40
C LEU A 217 -10.21 -8.53 5.81
N ASN A 218 -9.87 -8.01 6.98
CA ASN A 218 -8.50 -8.02 7.52
C ASN A 218 -8.14 -9.30 8.27
N ARG A 219 -9.06 -10.29 8.32
CA ARG A 219 -8.80 -11.56 9.01
C ARG A 219 -7.69 -12.34 8.28
N ALA A 220 -6.67 -12.71 9.01
CA ALA A 220 -5.54 -13.45 8.46
C ALA A 220 -5.93 -14.87 8.02
N VAL A 221 -5.49 -15.29 6.84
CA VAL A 221 -5.80 -16.61 6.25
C VAL A 221 -5.52 -17.78 7.19
N PRO A 222 -4.40 -17.84 7.96
CA PRO A 222 -4.13 -18.93 8.88
C PRO A 222 -5.15 -19.06 10.02
N THR A 223 -5.96 -18.03 10.26
CA THR A 223 -6.99 -18.06 11.32
C THR A 223 -8.37 -18.55 10.82
N LEU A 224 -8.49 -18.80 9.53
CA LEU A 224 -9.72 -19.30 8.92
C LEU A 224 -9.87 -20.80 9.18
N SER A 225 -11.09 -21.24 9.45
CA SER A 225 -11.41 -22.67 9.43
C SER A 225 -11.38 -23.22 8.01
N GLY A 226 -11.21 -24.53 7.85
CA GLY A 226 -11.21 -25.18 6.53
C GLY A 226 -12.48 -24.86 5.73
N GLY A 227 -13.65 -24.88 6.37
CA GLY A 227 -14.93 -24.55 5.73
C GLY A 227 -15.05 -23.06 5.35
N GLU A 228 -14.47 -22.13 6.12
CA GLU A 228 -14.42 -20.72 5.74
C GLU A 228 -13.54 -20.52 4.50
N GLY A 229 -12.35 -21.15 4.47
CA GLY A 229 -11.46 -21.11 3.32
C GLY A 229 -12.07 -21.68 2.04
N GLN A 230 -12.83 -22.78 2.13
CA GLN A 230 -13.57 -23.35 0.99
C GLN A 230 -14.63 -22.38 0.49
N ARG A 231 -15.44 -21.80 1.37
CA ARG A 231 -16.49 -20.84 1.01
C ARG A 231 -15.94 -19.56 0.40
N ILE A 232 -14.78 -19.06 0.86
CA ILE A 232 -14.09 -17.92 0.24
C ILE A 232 -13.69 -18.26 -1.20
N ARG A 233 -13.09 -19.44 -1.42
CA ARG A 233 -12.72 -19.90 -2.77
C ARG A 233 -13.94 -20.03 -3.68
N LEU A 234 -15.04 -20.58 -3.18
CA LEU A 234 -16.29 -20.67 -3.91
C LEU A 234 -16.82 -19.28 -4.29
N ALA A 235 -16.86 -18.34 -3.34
CA ALA A 235 -17.30 -16.97 -3.61
C ALA A 235 -16.42 -16.26 -4.65
N ALA A 236 -15.10 -16.48 -4.60
CA ALA A 236 -14.17 -15.90 -5.58
C ALA A 236 -14.41 -16.44 -7.00
N GLN A 237 -14.75 -17.72 -7.14
CA GLN A 237 -15.06 -18.33 -8.43
C GLN A 237 -16.42 -17.87 -8.98
N LEU A 238 -17.45 -17.85 -8.15
CA LEU A 238 -18.80 -17.40 -8.54
C LEU A 238 -18.82 -15.89 -8.82
N GLY A 239 -18.05 -15.12 -8.07
CA GLY A 239 -17.93 -13.66 -8.24
C GLY A 239 -17.22 -13.21 -9.53
N SER A 240 -16.65 -14.14 -10.31
CA SER A 240 -16.03 -13.83 -11.61
C SER A 240 -17.02 -13.51 -12.73
N GLU A 241 -18.34 -13.71 -12.50
CA GLU A 241 -19.43 -13.48 -13.47
C GLU A 241 -19.18 -14.11 -14.86
N LEU A 242 -18.41 -15.20 -14.92
CA LEU A 242 -18.12 -15.89 -16.19
C LEU A 242 -19.39 -16.56 -16.72
N ALA A 243 -19.97 -15.99 -17.75
CA ALA A 243 -21.08 -16.59 -18.46
C ALA A 243 -20.64 -17.87 -19.22
N GLY A 244 -21.43 -18.93 -19.16
CA GLY A 244 -21.16 -20.17 -19.90
C GLY A 244 -20.18 -21.15 -19.24
N VAL A 245 -19.80 -20.92 -17.99
CA VAL A 245 -18.98 -21.85 -17.20
C VAL A 245 -19.85 -22.73 -16.33
N CYS A 246 -19.59 -24.03 -16.35
CA CYS A 246 -20.21 -25.00 -15.45
C CYS A 246 -19.24 -25.31 -14.30
N TYR A 247 -19.64 -25.04 -13.07
CA TYR A 247 -18.87 -25.42 -11.89
C TYR A 247 -19.32 -26.78 -11.39
N ILE A 248 -18.38 -27.72 -11.35
CA ILE A 248 -18.60 -29.04 -10.74
C ILE A 248 -18.02 -28.95 -9.33
N LEU A 249 -18.89 -29.09 -8.33
CA LEU A 249 -18.52 -29.12 -6.93
C LEU A 249 -18.52 -30.58 -6.50
N ASP A 250 -17.36 -31.06 -6.06
CA ASP A 250 -17.16 -32.37 -5.45
C ASP A 250 -16.98 -32.18 -3.94
N GLU A 251 -17.50 -33.11 -3.14
CA GLU A 251 -17.56 -33.00 -1.67
C GLU A 251 -16.19 -32.85 -1.01
#